data_43aac224ee374198ec92bed522e236fd
#
_entry.id   43aac224ee374198ec92bed522e236fd
#
_cell.length_a   1.000
_cell.length_b   1.000
_cell.length_c   1.000
_cell.angle_alpha   90.00
_cell.angle_beta   90.00
_cell.angle_gamma   90.00
#
_symmetry.space_group_name_H-M   'P 1'
#
loop_
_entity.id
_entity.type
_entity.pdbx_description
1 polymer ?
#
loop_
_entity_poly.entity_id
_entity_poly.type
_entity_poly.pdbx_seq_one_letter_code
_entity_poly.pdbx_strand_id
1 'polypeptide(L)'
;MHPEITLLIHNIRSTHNVGAIFRTAEGFDVKKIILSGYTPYPDLSLSHQALSCAYIEGEVYQNDPRLPHIREKITNQIHKTALGAESLVPFEFYEDINDWIKENEQTENLPIVALEQAKNSIMLPEFQPPEKFALLLGEEVHGITPELLENCQFTVEIPMFGQKESFNVSVATGIALFGMNFPVRK
;
A
#
# COMPACT_ATOMS: atom_id res chain seq x y z
N MET A 1 19.60 7.65 5.00
CA MET A 1 18.81 6.42 4.78
C MET A 1 17.39 6.86 4.48
N HIS A 2 16.72 6.25 3.53
CA HIS A 2 15.28 6.44 3.31
C HIS A 2 14.50 5.54 4.30
N PRO A 3 13.25 5.90 4.64
CA PRO A 3 12.44 5.10 5.54
C PRO A 3 12.08 3.74 4.90
N GLU A 4 11.89 2.72 5.72
CA GLU A 4 11.35 1.43 5.29
C GLU A 4 9.82 1.49 5.32
N ILE A 5 9.19 1.35 4.16
CA ILE A 5 7.75 1.58 3.99
C ILE A 5 7.05 0.27 3.62
N THR A 6 5.98 -0.08 4.35
CA THR A 6 4.97 -1.06 3.95
C THR A 6 3.74 -0.31 3.44
N LEU A 7 3.23 -0.61 2.24
CA LEU A 7 1.99 -0.01 1.74
C LEU A 7 0.79 -0.85 2.15
N LEU A 8 -0.25 -0.21 2.70
CA LEU A 8 -1.55 -0.81 2.95
C LEU A 8 -2.54 -0.27 1.91
N ILE A 9 -3.00 -1.14 1.02
CA ILE A 9 -3.95 -0.79 -0.05
C ILE A 9 -5.31 -1.38 0.32
N HIS A 10 -6.19 -0.54 0.90
CA HIS A 10 -7.48 -0.98 1.40
C HIS A 10 -8.63 -0.49 0.53
N ASN A 11 -9.45 -1.44 0.04
CA ASN A 11 -10.69 -1.15 -0.70
C ASN A 11 -10.50 -0.32 -1.99
N ILE A 12 -9.38 -0.46 -2.69
CA ILE A 12 -9.16 0.17 -3.99
C ILE A 12 -9.72 -0.73 -5.09
N ARG A 13 -10.69 -0.22 -5.87
CA ARG A 13 -11.43 -1.01 -6.89
C ARG A 13 -10.68 -1.23 -8.19
N SER A 14 -9.87 -0.27 -8.57
CA SER A 14 -9.28 -0.21 -9.91
C SER A 14 -8.02 -1.06 -10.02
N THR A 15 -8.05 -2.12 -10.83
CA THR A 15 -6.86 -2.91 -11.18
C THR A 15 -5.75 -2.05 -11.78
N HIS A 16 -6.11 -0.97 -12.51
CA HIS A 16 -5.14 -0.04 -13.09
C HIS A 16 -4.45 0.80 -12.01
N ASN A 17 -5.20 1.25 -11.00
CA ASN A 17 -4.61 1.97 -9.86
C ASN A 17 -3.68 1.04 -9.07
N VAL A 18 -4.13 -0.18 -8.77
CA VAL A 18 -3.31 -1.18 -8.09
C VAL A 18 -2.01 -1.44 -8.85
N GLY A 19 -2.08 -1.69 -10.16
CA GLY A 19 -0.87 -1.92 -10.97
C GLY A 19 0.06 -0.70 -11.00
N ALA A 20 -0.48 0.52 -11.11
CA ALA A 20 0.31 1.75 -11.05
C ALA A 20 0.97 1.94 -9.67
N ILE A 21 0.29 1.53 -8.59
CA ILE A 21 0.86 1.56 -7.23
C ILE A 21 2.01 0.55 -7.11
N PHE A 22 1.86 -0.69 -7.62
CA PHE A 22 2.96 -1.66 -7.64
C PHE A 22 4.20 -1.10 -8.34
N ARG A 23 4.02 -0.48 -9.52
CA ARG A 23 5.13 0.12 -10.27
C ARG A 23 5.79 1.27 -9.52
N THR A 24 4.99 2.10 -8.87
CA THR A 24 5.50 3.21 -8.05
C THR A 24 6.23 2.68 -6.80
N ALA A 25 5.67 1.66 -6.15
CA ALA A 25 6.24 1.01 -4.98
C ALA A 25 7.62 0.40 -5.28
N GLU A 26 7.77 -0.29 -6.41
CA GLU A 26 9.05 -0.82 -6.86
C GLU A 26 10.08 0.29 -7.05
N GLY A 27 9.70 1.39 -7.73
CA GLY A 27 10.59 2.52 -7.97
C GLY A 27 11.06 3.26 -6.72
N PHE A 28 10.34 3.12 -5.58
CA PHE A 28 10.69 3.70 -4.28
C PHE A 28 11.21 2.67 -3.27
N ASP A 29 11.52 1.45 -3.70
CA ASP A 29 12.02 0.37 -2.83
C ASP A 29 11.11 0.10 -1.63
N VAL A 30 9.79 0.06 -1.87
CA VAL A 30 8.80 -0.28 -0.87
C VAL A 30 9.01 -1.73 -0.44
N LYS A 31 9.08 -1.96 0.87
CA LYS A 31 9.39 -3.26 1.46
C LYS A 31 8.37 -4.34 1.12
N LYS A 32 7.08 -3.99 1.23
CA LYS A 32 5.96 -4.92 1.06
C LYS A 32 4.68 -4.14 0.74
N ILE A 33 3.77 -4.78 0.03
CA ILE A 33 2.41 -4.29 -0.19
C ILE A 33 1.41 -5.24 0.49
N ILE A 34 0.55 -4.71 1.33
CA ILE A 34 -0.59 -5.40 1.92
C ILE A 34 -1.85 -4.93 1.18
N LEU A 35 -2.52 -5.85 0.51
CA LEU A 35 -3.80 -5.59 -0.14
C LEU A 35 -4.91 -6.13 0.76
N SER A 36 -6.03 -5.41 0.88
CA SER A 36 -7.11 -5.86 1.75
C SER A 36 -8.50 -5.47 1.28
N GLY A 37 -9.50 -6.16 1.83
CA GLY A 37 -10.90 -5.99 1.49
C GLY A 37 -11.20 -6.42 0.04
N TYR A 38 -11.91 -5.59 -0.72
CA TYR A 38 -12.21 -5.88 -2.12
C TYR A 38 -11.14 -5.40 -3.11
N THR A 39 -9.96 -5.01 -2.64
CA THR A 39 -8.83 -4.64 -3.52
C THR A 39 -8.44 -5.82 -4.40
N PRO A 40 -8.43 -5.67 -5.74
CA PRO A 40 -7.94 -6.73 -6.61
C PRO A 40 -6.44 -6.93 -6.40
N TYR A 41 -6.01 -8.20 -6.39
CA TYR A 41 -4.61 -8.56 -6.19
C TYR A 41 -4.12 -9.52 -7.27
N PRO A 42 -2.80 -9.51 -7.59
CA PRO A 42 -2.22 -10.45 -8.55
C PRO A 42 -2.32 -11.89 -8.04
N ASP A 43 -1.97 -12.88 -8.86
CA ASP A 43 -1.82 -14.26 -8.39
C ASP A 43 -0.81 -14.32 -7.23
N LEU A 44 -1.21 -14.88 -6.11
CA LEU A 44 -0.38 -14.93 -4.89
C LEU A 44 0.95 -15.66 -5.11
N SER A 45 1.04 -16.54 -6.10
CA SER A 45 2.30 -17.21 -6.47
C SER A 45 3.37 -16.23 -6.95
N LEU A 46 3.01 -15.04 -7.46
CA LEU A 46 3.98 -14.03 -7.89
C LEU A 46 4.72 -13.39 -6.71
N SER A 47 4.05 -13.22 -5.56
CA SER A 47 4.69 -12.70 -4.35
C SER A 47 5.83 -13.59 -3.88
N HIS A 48 5.71 -14.89 -4.10
CA HIS A 48 6.76 -15.87 -3.75
C HIS A 48 8.00 -15.76 -4.62
N GLN A 49 7.87 -15.33 -5.88
CA GLN A 49 9.02 -15.08 -6.74
C GLN A 49 9.87 -13.92 -6.23
N ALA A 50 9.23 -12.88 -5.71
CA ALA A 50 9.91 -11.74 -5.08
C ALA A 50 10.62 -12.14 -3.77
N LEU A 51 10.04 -13.07 -2.99
CA LEU A 51 10.61 -13.58 -1.75
C LEU A 51 11.66 -14.69 -1.98
N SER A 52 11.59 -15.43 -3.08
CA SER A 52 12.50 -16.56 -3.36
C SER A 52 13.94 -16.13 -3.70
N CYS A 53 14.22 -14.86 -3.86
CA CYS A 53 15.59 -14.35 -3.79
C CYS A 53 16.18 -14.40 -2.37
N ALA A 54 15.34 -14.62 -1.34
CA ALA A 54 15.74 -14.89 0.03
C ALA A 54 15.16 -16.27 0.43
N TYR A 55 15.92 -17.33 0.20
CA TYR A 55 15.57 -18.70 0.58
C TYR A 55 15.34 -18.79 2.09
N ILE A 56 14.07 -18.92 2.51
CA ILE A 56 13.71 -19.37 3.86
C ILE A 56 12.91 -20.65 3.68
N GLU A 57 13.52 -21.79 4.02
CA GLU A 57 12.84 -23.10 4.08
C GLU A 57 11.74 -23.04 5.15
N GLY A 58 10.49 -23.28 4.76
CA GLY A 58 9.38 -23.55 5.69
C GLY A 58 8.21 -22.59 5.70
N GLU A 59 8.13 -21.57 4.86
CA GLU A 59 6.96 -20.69 4.81
C GLU A 59 5.76 -21.37 4.12
N VAL A 60 4.62 -21.31 4.82
CA VAL A 60 3.32 -21.79 4.31
C VAL A 60 2.85 -20.80 3.25
N TYR A 61 2.93 -21.21 2.00
CA TYR A 61 2.42 -20.44 0.86
C TYR A 61 0.93 -20.18 1.03
N GLN A 62 0.52 -18.93 0.98
CA GLN A 62 -0.90 -18.58 0.92
C GLN A 62 -1.50 -19.19 -0.35
N ASN A 63 -2.35 -20.21 -0.19
CA ASN A 63 -3.08 -20.78 -1.31
C ASN A 63 -4.07 -19.73 -1.82
N ASP A 64 -3.96 -19.33 -3.07
CA ASP A 64 -4.91 -18.43 -3.70
C ASP A 64 -6.26 -19.14 -3.87
N PRO A 65 -7.32 -18.72 -3.14
CA PRO A 65 -8.61 -19.41 -3.14
C PRO A 65 -9.42 -19.16 -4.43
N ARG A 66 -8.98 -18.21 -5.26
CA ARG A 66 -9.68 -17.83 -6.48
C ARG A 66 -9.52 -18.88 -7.58
N LEU A 67 -10.53 -19.01 -8.44
CA LEU A 67 -10.47 -19.87 -9.61
C LEU A 67 -9.34 -19.42 -10.58
N PRO A 68 -8.62 -20.36 -11.22
CA PRO A 68 -7.44 -20.04 -12.05
C PRO A 68 -7.71 -18.96 -13.11
N HIS A 69 -8.84 -19.03 -13.82
CA HIS A 69 -9.18 -18.05 -14.86
C HIS A 69 -9.48 -16.64 -14.27
N ILE A 70 -9.94 -16.55 -13.02
CA ILE A 70 -10.15 -15.26 -12.33
C ILE A 70 -8.82 -14.67 -11.95
N ARG A 71 -7.91 -15.47 -11.36
CA ARG A 71 -6.55 -15.05 -11.00
C ARG A 71 -5.82 -14.49 -12.22
N GLU A 72 -5.79 -15.27 -13.31
CA GLU A 72 -5.15 -14.88 -14.56
C GLU A 72 -5.72 -13.59 -15.12
N LYS A 73 -7.06 -13.45 -15.18
CA LYS A 73 -7.73 -12.25 -15.68
C LYS A 73 -7.33 -11.01 -14.86
N ILE A 74 -7.38 -11.09 -13.54
CA ILE A 74 -7.07 -9.96 -12.64
C ILE A 74 -5.58 -9.61 -12.73
N THR A 75 -4.70 -10.62 -12.68
CA THR A 75 -3.26 -10.43 -12.82
C THR A 75 -2.91 -9.72 -14.13
N ASN A 76 -3.49 -10.17 -15.25
CA ASN A 76 -3.28 -9.54 -16.57
C ASN A 76 -3.80 -8.09 -16.62
N GLN A 77 -4.86 -7.76 -15.87
CA GLN A 77 -5.35 -6.37 -15.78
C GLN A 77 -4.40 -5.49 -14.97
N ILE A 78 -3.89 -5.99 -13.85
CA ILE A 78 -2.90 -5.29 -13.00
C ILE A 78 -1.59 -5.12 -13.78
N HIS A 79 -1.12 -6.15 -14.46
CA HIS A 79 0.10 -6.15 -15.27
C HIS A 79 0.16 -5.01 -16.29
N LYS A 80 -0.98 -4.60 -16.86
CA LYS A 80 -1.02 -3.51 -17.86
C LYS A 80 -0.41 -2.20 -17.38
N THR A 81 -0.45 -1.94 -16.09
CA THR A 81 0.10 -0.72 -15.49
C THR A 81 1.28 -1.00 -14.55
N ALA A 82 1.35 -2.18 -13.96
CA ALA A 82 2.47 -2.62 -13.13
C ALA A 82 3.72 -2.95 -13.97
N LEU A 83 3.54 -3.45 -15.21
CA LEU A 83 4.63 -3.79 -16.15
C LEU A 83 5.70 -4.72 -15.56
N GLY A 84 5.29 -5.69 -14.73
CA GLY A 84 6.18 -6.66 -14.09
C GLY A 84 6.51 -6.34 -12.63
N ALA A 85 6.24 -5.13 -12.14
CA ALA A 85 6.52 -4.76 -10.75
C ALA A 85 5.75 -5.64 -9.73
N GLU A 86 4.61 -6.20 -10.13
CA GLU A 86 3.82 -7.13 -9.33
C GLU A 86 4.50 -8.47 -9.02
N SER A 87 5.60 -8.77 -9.71
CA SER A 87 6.45 -9.92 -9.42
C SER A 87 7.78 -9.55 -8.75
N LEU A 88 8.02 -8.26 -8.53
CA LEU A 88 9.25 -7.75 -7.92
C LEU A 88 9.03 -7.26 -6.48
N VAL A 89 7.85 -6.69 -6.19
CA VAL A 89 7.50 -6.21 -4.86
C VAL A 89 6.74 -7.32 -4.11
N PRO A 90 7.21 -7.78 -2.94
CA PRO A 90 6.47 -8.72 -2.10
C PRO A 90 5.10 -8.18 -1.72
N PHE A 91 4.09 -9.04 -1.71
CA PHE A 91 2.75 -8.62 -1.31
C PHE A 91 1.99 -9.76 -0.61
N GLU A 92 1.01 -9.37 0.20
CA GLU A 92 0.08 -10.26 0.89
C GLU A 92 -1.34 -9.75 0.73
N PHE A 93 -2.32 -10.64 0.90
CA PHE A 93 -3.73 -10.29 0.86
C PHE A 93 -4.44 -10.69 2.16
N TYR A 94 -5.24 -9.78 2.70
CA TYR A 94 -6.09 -9.99 3.87
C TYR A 94 -7.55 -9.68 3.50
N GLU A 95 -8.48 -10.57 3.83
CA GLU A 95 -9.91 -10.29 3.63
C GLU A 95 -10.38 -9.13 4.50
N ASP A 96 -9.89 -9.05 5.75
CA ASP A 96 -10.12 -7.95 6.69
C ASP A 96 -8.79 -7.29 7.05
N ILE A 97 -8.68 -5.98 6.87
CA ILE A 97 -7.48 -5.21 7.24
C ILE A 97 -7.20 -5.27 8.75
N ASN A 98 -8.24 -5.46 9.57
CA ASN A 98 -8.07 -5.59 11.02
C ASN A 98 -7.27 -6.82 11.42
N ASP A 99 -7.25 -7.86 10.61
CA ASP A 99 -6.44 -9.04 10.88
C ASP A 99 -4.96 -8.73 10.67
N TRP A 100 -4.61 -7.98 9.63
CA TRP A 100 -3.26 -7.47 9.46
C TRP A 100 -2.85 -6.50 10.58
N ILE A 101 -3.74 -5.59 11.00
CA ILE A 101 -3.46 -4.66 12.12
C ILE A 101 -3.11 -5.42 13.39
N LYS A 102 -3.90 -6.44 13.76
CA LYS A 102 -3.61 -7.29 14.93
C LYS A 102 -2.28 -8.03 14.81
N GLU A 103 -1.98 -8.56 13.63
CA GLU A 103 -0.71 -9.22 13.38
C GLU A 103 0.47 -8.25 13.49
N ASN A 104 0.35 -7.06 12.91
CA ASN A 104 1.34 -5.99 13.02
C ASN A 104 1.63 -5.62 14.48
N GLU A 105 0.60 -5.49 15.33
CA GLU A 105 0.75 -5.20 16.76
C GLU A 105 1.55 -6.27 17.52
N GLN A 106 1.45 -7.52 17.07
CA GLN A 106 2.11 -8.67 17.70
C GLN A 106 3.52 -8.94 17.14
N THR A 107 3.86 -8.34 16.00
CA THR A 107 5.11 -8.62 15.27
C THR A 107 5.97 -7.35 15.17
N GLU A 108 5.93 -6.66 14.05
CA GLU A 108 6.79 -5.50 13.77
C GLU A 108 6.33 -4.23 14.49
N ASN A 109 5.07 -4.15 14.86
CA ASN A 109 4.41 -2.99 15.50
C ASN A 109 4.72 -1.68 14.77
N LEU A 110 4.60 -1.71 13.44
CA LEU A 110 4.83 -0.54 12.59
C LEU A 110 3.78 0.53 12.90
N PRO A 111 4.16 1.79 13.11
CA PRO A 111 3.20 2.87 13.17
C PRO A 111 2.47 3.02 11.83
N ILE A 112 1.15 3.20 11.86
CA ILE A 112 0.33 3.37 10.67
C ILE A 112 0.16 4.86 10.40
N VAL A 113 0.51 5.26 9.17
CA VAL A 113 0.34 6.62 8.66
C VAL A 113 -0.78 6.59 7.62
N ALA A 114 -1.89 7.26 7.88
CA ALA A 114 -2.98 7.40 6.92
C ALA A 114 -2.67 8.53 5.92
N LEU A 115 -2.84 8.26 4.62
CA LEU A 115 -2.85 9.31 3.60
C LEU A 115 -4.30 9.74 3.37
N GLU A 116 -4.75 10.76 4.11
CA GLU A 116 -6.14 11.20 4.12
C GLU A 116 -6.25 12.68 4.53
N GLN A 117 -7.31 13.34 4.07
CA GLN A 117 -7.67 14.68 4.53
C GLN A 117 -8.53 14.59 5.79
N ALA A 118 -8.02 15.06 6.91
CA ALA A 118 -8.73 15.07 8.17
C ALA A 118 -8.47 16.37 8.95
N LYS A 119 -9.31 16.64 9.95
CA LYS A 119 -9.24 17.89 10.74
C LYS A 119 -7.85 18.13 11.40
N ASN A 120 -7.14 17.05 11.73
CA ASN A 120 -5.85 17.10 12.44
C ASN A 120 -4.73 16.49 11.59
N SER A 121 -4.88 16.46 10.26
CA SER A 121 -3.84 15.95 9.36
C SER A 121 -2.62 16.89 9.34
N ILE A 122 -1.46 16.29 9.14
CA ILE A 122 -0.19 16.99 8.95
C ILE A 122 0.01 17.18 7.44
N MET A 123 0.37 18.38 7.01
CA MET A 123 0.73 18.60 5.60
C MET A 123 1.96 17.78 5.22
N LEU A 124 1.91 17.05 4.13
CA LEU A 124 3.02 16.18 3.68
C LEU A 124 4.39 16.88 3.67
N PRO A 125 4.54 18.15 3.25
CA PRO A 125 5.84 18.84 3.32
C PRO A 125 6.37 19.09 4.74
N GLU A 126 5.51 19.00 5.75
CA GLU A 126 5.87 19.23 7.16
C GLU A 126 6.06 17.91 7.93
N PHE A 127 5.62 16.81 7.35
CA PHE A 127 5.68 15.50 7.99
C PHE A 127 7.11 14.95 8.01
N GLN A 128 7.52 14.46 9.17
CA GLN A 128 8.79 13.74 9.34
C GLN A 128 8.45 12.28 9.59
N PRO A 129 8.64 11.39 8.60
CA PRO A 129 8.23 10.01 8.73
C PRO A 129 9.10 9.25 9.73
N PRO A 130 8.55 8.26 10.44
CA PRO A 130 9.32 7.27 11.18
C PRO A 130 10.32 6.53 10.28
N GLU A 131 11.35 5.91 10.87
CA GLU A 131 12.32 5.09 10.12
C GLU A 131 11.67 3.89 9.42
N LYS A 132 10.62 3.34 10.07
CA LYS A 132 9.78 2.25 9.53
C LYS A 132 8.33 2.55 9.83
N PHE A 133 7.46 2.37 8.85
CA PHE A 133 6.03 2.59 9.02
C PHE A 133 5.20 1.92 7.93
N ALA A 134 3.90 1.80 8.18
CA ALA A 134 2.91 1.39 7.20
C ALA A 134 2.16 2.62 6.67
N LEU A 135 2.10 2.81 5.35
CA LEU A 135 1.34 3.88 4.70
C LEU A 135 0.00 3.35 4.21
N LEU A 136 -1.08 3.78 4.85
CA LEU A 136 -2.44 3.38 4.53
C LEU A 136 -3.05 4.27 3.45
N LEU A 137 -3.53 3.63 2.39
CA LEU A 137 -4.27 4.24 1.28
C LEU A 137 -5.72 3.75 1.33
N GLY A 138 -6.67 4.67 1.30
CA GLY A 138 -8.10 4.37 1.35
C GLY A 138 -8.79 4.31 -0.01
N GLU A 139 -10.08 4.01 0.04
CA GLU A 139 -10.99 3.96 -1.11
C GLU A 139 -11.03 5.29 -1.85
N GLU A 140 -11.20 5.24 -3.20
CA GLU A 140 -11.16 6.41 -4.06
C GLU A 140 -12.35 7.39 -3.85
N VAL A 141 -13.46 6.93 -3.30
CA VAL A 141 -14.70 7.73 -3.15
C VAL A 141 -14.90 8.17 -1.71
N HIS A 142 -14.74 7.26 -0.75
CA HIS A 142 -15.06 7.52 0.66
C HIS A 142 -13.81 7.69 1.54
N GLY A 143 -12.62 7.47 0.97
CA GLY A 143 -11.37 7.58 1.70
C GLY A 143 -11.20 6.49 2.76
N ILE A 144 -10.58 6.83 3.87
CA ILE A 144 -10.34 5.95 5.02
C ILE A 144 -11.45 6.18 6.05
N THR A 145 -12.10 5.10 6.51
CA THR A 145 -13.20 5.22 7.48
C THR A 145 -12.72 5.76 8.83
N PRO A 146 -13.58 6.47 9.60
CA PRO A 146 -13.20 6.97 10.92
C PRO A 146 -12.67 5.89 11.86
N GLU A 147 -13.28 4.70 11.84
CA GLU A 147 -12.88 3.56 12.67
C GLU A 147 -11.47 3.07 12.33
N LEU A 148 -11.10 3.14 11.05
CA LEU A 148 -9.78 2.74 10.61
C LEU A 148 -8.74 3.83 10.90
N LEU A 149 -9.13 5.12 10.84
CA LEU A 149 -8.28 6.23 11.23
C LEU A 149 -7.90 6.19 12.73
N GLU A 150 -8.75 5.63 13.60
CA GLU A 150 -8.44 5.45 15.02
C GLU A 150 -7.24 4.53 15.27
N ASN A 151 -6.91 3.65 14.34
CA ASN A 151 -5.72 2.79 14.40
C ASN A 151 -4.46 3.48 13.87
N CYS A 152 -4.57 4.70 13.31
CA CYS A 152 -3.45 5.40 12.70
C CYS A 152 -2.79 6.34 13.71
N GLN A 153 -1.46 6.26 13.83
CA GLN A 153 -0.68 7.17 14.68
C GLN A 153 -0.53 8.56 14.05
N PHE A 154 -0.58 8.63 12.73
CA PHE A 154 -0.50 9.89 11.99
C PHE A 154 -1.49 9.89 10.84
N THR A 155 -2.06 11.06 10.55
CA THR A 155 -2.78 11.33 9.32
C THR A 155 -2.04 12.44 8.57
N VAL A 156 -1.72 12.17 7.31
CA VAL A 156 -0.95 13.07 6.45
C VAL A 156 -1.77 13.41 5.22
N GLU A 157 -1.79 14.68 4.85
CA GLU A 157 -2.50 15.12 3.65
C GLU A 157 -1.57 15.79 2.63
N ILE A 158 -1.89 15.62 1.35
CA ILE A 158 -1.24 16.33 0.25
C ILE A 158 -1.94 17.67 0.06
N PRO A 159 -1.23 18.82 0.15
CA PRO A 159 -1.87 20.12 -0.03
C PRO A 159 -2.44 20.25 -1.46
N MET A 160 -3.70 20.67 -1.54
CA MET A 160 -4.42 20.90 -2.78
C MET A 160 -4.62 22.40 -3.02
N PHE A 161 -4.29 22.88 -4.21
CA PHE A 161 -4.42 24.30 -4.60
C PHE A 161 -5.46 24.51 -5.72
N GLY A 162 -6.01 23.42 -6.24
CA GLY A 162 -7.03 23.45 -7.30
C GLY A 162 -8.45 23.36 -6.76
N GLN A 163 -9.41 23.17 -7.67
CA GLN A 163 -10.83 23.01 -7.32
C GLN A 163 -11.23 21.55 -6.98
N LYS A 164 -10.36 20.59 -7.26
CA LYS A 164 -10.61 19.19 -6.91
C LYS A 164 -10.21 18.92 -5.47
N GLU A 165 -10.95 18.03 -4.82
CA GLU A 165 -10.77 17.69 -3.42
C GLU A 165 -9.65 16.67 -3.19
N SER A 166 -9.33 15.84 -4.21
CA SER A 166 -8.31 14.80 -4.09
C SER A 166 -7.59 14.51 -5.40
N PHE A 167 -6.43 13.88 -5.31
CA PHE A 167 -5.72 13.23 -6.43
C PHE A 167 -6.27 11.82 -6.68
N ASN A 168 -6.02 11.29 -7.88
CA ASN A 168 -6.13 9.85 -8.09
C ASN A 168 -5.21 9.12 -7.11
N VAL A 169 -5.67 7.99 -6.54
CA VAL A 169 -4.96 7.28 -5.47
C VAL A 169 -3.54 6.85 -5.87
N SER A 170 -3.33 6.39 -7.11
CA SER A 170 -1.99 6.01 -7.57
C SER A 170 -1.05 7.22 -7.72
N VAL A 171 -1.59 8.38 -8.10
CA VAL A 171 -0.85 9.66 -8.14
C VAL A 171 -0.53 10.12 -6.73
N ALA A 172 -1.53 10.11 -5.83
CA ALA A 172 -1.34 10.45 -4.42
C ALA A 172 -0.26 9.58 -3.76
N THR A 173 -0.27 8.27 -4.05
CA THR A 173 0.78 7.34 -3.59
C THR A 173 2.17 7.79 -4.03
N GLY A 174 2.35 8.13 -5.30
CA GLY A 174 3.65 8.59 -5.81
C GLY A 174 4.13 9.88 -5.16
N ILE A 175 3.22 10.85 -4.96
CA ILE A 175 3.53 12.12 -4.27
C ILE A 175 3.91 11.86 -2.81
N ALA A 176 3.14 11.01 -2.10
CA ALA A 176 3.40 10.67 -0.71
C ALA A 176 4.75 9.95 -0.54
N LEU A 177 5.00 8.91 -1.35
CA LEU A 177 6.28 8.18 -1.31
C LEU A 177 7.46 9.10 -1.62
N PHE A 178 7.35 9.99 -2.60
CA PHE A 178 8.40 10.98 -2.88
C PHE A 178 8.62 11.91 -1.68
N GLY A 179 7.55 12.52 -1.14
CA GLY A 179 7.65 13.44 -0.01
C GLY A 179 8.23 12.79 1.25
N MET A 180 7.86 11.54 1.53
CA MET A 180 8.32 10.80 2.72
C MET A 180 9.77 10.29 2.57
N ASN A 181 10.22 9.96 1.36
CA ASN A 181 11.61 9.57 1.10
C ASN A 181 12.57 10.77 1.05
N PHE A 182 12.07 11.96 0.71
CA PHE A 182 12.85 13.18 0.60
C PHE A 182 12.25 14.31 1.44
N PRO A 183 12.10 14.13 2.78
CA PRO A 183 11.50 15.14 3.63
C PRO A 183 12.35 16.42 3.65
N VAL A 184 11.68 17.57 3.65
CA VAL A 184 12.36 18.86 3.80
C VAL A 184 13.03 18.90 5.19
N ARG A 185 14.35 18.89 5.20
CA ARG A 185 15.10 19.04 6.46
C ARG A 185 14.99 20.50 6.92
N LYS A 186 14.44 20.71 8.10
CA LYS A 186 14.44 22.02 8.77
C LYS A 186 15.81 22.32 9.34
#